data_8ac30e25ccc0f7c966e2223f61ebe627
#
_entry.id   8ac30e25ccc0f7c966e2223f61ebe627
#
_cell.length_a   1.000
_cell.length_b   1.000
_cell.length_c   1.000
_cell.angle_alpha   90.00
_cell.angle_beta   90.00
_cell.angle_gamma   90.00
#
_symmetry.space_group_name_H-M   'P 1'
#
loop_
_entity.id
_entity.type
_entity.pdbx_description
1 polymer ?
#
loop_
_entity_poly.entity_id
_entity_poly.type
_entity_poly.pdbx_seq_one_letter_code
_entity_poly.pdbx_strand_id
1 'polypeptide(L)'
;FILACNDKSFRKKPNIILIMTDDQGWGQTGYYNHPILKTPNLDSMATNGLRLDRFYAGSPLCSPTRATVLTGRSNDRTGVFSHGYALRLQEKTLAEALKKKGYKTAHFGKWHLNGLKGPGVPILKDDDHSPESFGFDYWISTTNFFDLNPMMSQMGEFIDFKGSSSEIIVNESLKFIEKIHSSESPFFIIIWDGSPHDPFLASEEDKEQFKSLDEESQNHYGELVAFDRSIGVLRKKIRDLGISENTLIWFCSDNGGLDSGISPSTVGGLKGFKSSMWEGGLRVPSIIEWPSMIKPKKTNYPASTMDIFPTCQSFI
;
A
#
# COMPACT_ATOMS: atom_id res chain seq x y z
N PHE A 1 2.96 -7.65 20.33
CA PHE A 1 3.15 -7.24 21.73
C PHE A 1 3.50 -5.75 21.73
N ILE A 2 2.48 -4.90 21.71
CA ILE A 2 2.61 -3.51 22.12
C ILE A 2 2.48 -3.56 23.64
N LEU A 3 3.60 -3.36 24.34
CA LEU A 3 3.57 -3.12 25.78
C LEU A 3 2.73 -1.87 25.99
N ALA A 4 1.55 -2.03 26.60
CA ALA A 4 0.76 -0.94 27.10
C ALA A 4 1.58 -0.20 28.17
N CYS A 5 2.32 0.81 27.77
CA CYS A 5 2.82 1.81 28.70
C CYS A 5 1.60 2.57 29.25
N ASN A 6 1.29 2.34 30.50
CA ASN A 6 0.24 2.99 31.26
C ASN A 6 0.63 4.45 31.59
N ASP A 7 0.81 5.27 30.55
CA ASP A 7 0.91 6.71 30.72
C ASP A 7 -0.20 7.36 29.87
N LYS A 8 -1.35 7.59 30.52
CA LYS A 8 -2.50 8.30 29.96
C LYS A 8 -2.25 9.82 29.93
N SER A 9 -1.07 10.26 29.51
CA SER A 9 -0.91 11.62 29.06
C SER A 9 -1.61 11.74 27.71
N PHE A 10 -2.42 12.77 27.50
CA PHE A 10 -3.16 13.08 26.29
C PHE A 10 -2.23 13.05 25.05
N ARG A 11 -1.99 11.86 24.51
CA ARG A 11 -1.25 11.72 23.26
C ARG A 11 -2.14 12.22 22.14
N LYS A 12 -1.64 13.14 21.36
CA LYS A 12 -2.27 13.56 20.09
C LYS A 12 -2.53 12.31 19.27
N LYS A 13 -3.75 12.15 18.73
CA LYS A 13 -4.07 11.00 17.86
C LYS A 13 -3.05 10.90 16.73
N PRO A 14 -2.46 9.72 16.45
CA PRO A 14 -1.45 9.59 15.41
C PRO A 14 -2.06 9.78 14.03
N ASN A 15 -1.30 10.33 13.11
CA ASN A 15 -1.57 10.17 11.69
C ASN A 15 -1.27 8.73 11.26
N ILE A 16 -2.02 8.22 10.31
CA ILE A 16 -1.87 6.84 9.83
C ILE A 16 -1.77 6.86 8.31
N ILE A 17 -0.70 6.29 7.77
CA ILE A 17 -0.48 6.09 6.34
C ILE A 17 -0.30 4.59 6.10
N LEU A 18 -1.21 3.97 5.35
CA LEU A 18 -1.09 2.59 4.90
C LEU A 18 -0.66 2.58 3.43
N ILE A 19 0.46 1.93 3.13
CA ILE A 19 1.02 1.82 1.79
C ILE A 19 1.00 0.36 1.37
N MET A 20 0.52 0.09 0.18
CA MET A 20 0.47 -1.27 -0.35
C MET A 20 0.81 -1.29 -1.83
N THR A 21 1.79 -2.11 -2.21
CA THR A 21 2.11 -2.42 -3.60
C THR A 21 1.21 -3.53 -4.13
N ASP A 22 1.19 -3.69 -5.45
CA ASP A 22 0.41 -4.69 -6.17
C ASP A 22 1.36 -5.73 -6.77
N ASP A 23 1.24 -6.98 -6.34
CA ASP A 23 2.06 -8.10 -6.82
C ASP A 23 3.57 -8.05 -6.45
N GLN A 24 3.98 -7.21 -5.51
CA GLN A 24 5.37 -7.21 -5.05
C GLN A 24 5.65 -8.43 -4.17
N GLY A 25 6.47 -9.33 -4.65
CA GLY A 25 6.85 -10.53 -3.91
C GLY A 25 7.78 -10.25 -2.73
N TRP A 26 7.78 -11.18 -1.76
CA TRP A 26 8.56 -11.06 -0.52
C TRP A 26 10.04 -10.80 -0.76
N GLY A 27 10.64 -11.39 -1.79
CA GLY A 27 12.06 -11.24 -2.09
C GLY A 27 12.46 -9.94 -2.80
N GLN A 28 11.51 -9.12 -3.23
CA GLN A 28 11.76 -7.94 -4.08
C GLN A 28 12.07 -6.68 -3.28
N THR A 29 12.99 -6.78 -2.35
CA THR A 29 13.52 -5.67 -1.56
C THR A 29 15.01 -5.85 -1.28
N GLY A 30 15.75 -4.76 -1.15
CA GLY A 30 17.18 -4.79 -0.84
C GLY A 30 17.46 -5.42 0.53
N TYR A 31 16.62 -5.17 1.52
CA TYR A 31 16.79 -5.73 2.88
C TYR A 31 16.53 -7.25 2.97
N TYR A 32 15.99 -7.88 1.93
CA TYR A 32 15.96 -9.34 1.75
C TYR A 32 17.03 -9.84 0.78
N ASN A 33 18.04 -9.00 0.48
CA ASN A 33 19.19 -9.31 -0.37
C ASN A 33 18.80 -9.66 -1.81
N HIS A 34 17.85 -8.93 -2.40
CA HIS A 34 17.57 -9.11 -3.83
C HIS A 34 18.86 -8.89 -4.64
N PRO A 35 19.19 -9.79 -5.58
CA PRO A 35 20.53 -9.79 -6.20
C PRO A 35 20.82 -8.54 -7.05
N ILE A 36 19.82 -7.93 -7.64
CA ILE A 36 19.99 -6.78 -8.55
C ILE A 36 19.18 -5.55 -8.14
N LEU A 37 17.96 -5.72 -7.61
CA LEU A 37 17.11 -4.60 -7.22
C LEU A 37 17.65 -3.93 -5.94
N LYS A 38 17.76 -2.62 -5.96
CA LYS A 38 18.10 -1.79 -4.81
C LYS A 38 16.88 -0.97 -4.38
N THR A 39 16.53 -1.04 -3.11
CA THR A 39 15.40 -0.31 -2.52
C THR A 39 15.86 0.50 -1.31
N PRO A 40 16.75 1.51 -1.51
CA PRO A 40 17.41 2.20 -0.39
C PRO A 40 16.43 2.88 0.57
N ASN A 41 15.27 3.32 0.11
CA ASN A 41 14.27 3.98 0.94
C ASN A 41 13.47 2.98 1.79
N LEU A 42 13.09 1.83 1.23
CA LEU A 42 12.51 0.70 1.97
C LEU A 42 13.52 0.08 2.92
N ASP A 43 14.79 -0.05 2.51
CA ASP A 43 15.88 -0.56 3.36
C ASP A 43 16.11 0.36 4.57
N SER A 44 16.08 1.68 4.34
CA SER A 44 16.12 2.68 5.41
C SER A 44 14.89 2.58 6.33
N MET A 45 13.69 2.39 5.77
CA MET A 45 12.48 2.20 6.55
C MET A 45 12.55 0.92 7.41
N ALA A 46 13.03 -0.19 6.84
CA ALA A 46 13.24 -1.46 7.55
C ALA A 46 14.29 -1.37 8.67
N THR A 47 15.31 -0.52 8.47
CA THR A 47 16.37 -0.29 9.47
C THR A 47 15.89 0.57 10.63
N ASN A 48 15.00 1.53 10.38
CA ASN A 48 14.51 2.48 11.37
C ASN A 48 13.16 2.10 12.01
N GLY A 49 12.51 1.05 11.50
CA GLY A 49 11.19 0.60 11.94
C GLY A 49 11.14 -0.84 12.43
N LEU A 50 9.94 -1.38 12.49
CA LEU A 50 9.65 -2.78 12.75
C LEU A 50 9.52 -3.53 11.42
N ARG A 51 10.49 -4.39 11.11
CA ARG A 51 10.41 -5.31 9.97
C ARG A 51 9.72 -6.60 10.38
N LEU A 52 8.65 -6.95 9.66
CA LEU A 52 7.85 -8.15 9.87
C LEU A 52 8.27 -9.22 8.86
N ASP A 53 9.19 -10.12 9.25
CA ASP A 53 9.73 -11.14 8.34
C ASP A 53 8.72 -12.25 7.99
N ARG A 54 7.62 -12.37 8.75
CA ARG A 54 6.52 -13.31 8.51
C ARG A 54 5.17 -12.56 8.50
N PHE A 55 5.02 -11.69 7.51
CA PHE A 55 3.76 -11.00 7.27
C PHE A 55 3.04 -11.62 6.06
N TYR A 56 1.74 -11.82 6.19
CA TYR A 56 0.94 -12.55 5.22
C TYR A 56 -0.21 -11.70 4.70
N ALA A 57 -0.37 -11.72 3.38
CA ALA A 57 -1.59 -11.26 2.74
C ALA A 57 -2.79 -12.12 3.20
N GLY A 58 -3.95 -11.53 3.36
CA GLY A 58 -5.17 -12.24 3.75
C GLY A 58 -5.72 -13.17 2.66
N SER A 59 -5.21 -13.03 1.44
CA SER A 59 -5.49 -13.88 0.29
C SER A 59 -4.32 -13.78 -0.71
N PRO A 60 -4.09 -14.78 -1.57
CA PRO A 60 -3.10 -14.65 -2.63
C PRO A 60 -3.56 -13.82 -3.84
N LEU A 61 -4.53 -12.92 -3.65
CA LEU A 61 -5.19 -12.11 -4.68
C LEU A 61 -5.51 -10.70 -4.20
N CYS A 62 -5.47 -9.73 -5.13
CA CYS A 62 -5.60 -8.29 -4.87
C CYS A 62 -6.89 -7.89 -4.12
N SER A 63 -8.09 -7.99 -4.76
CA SER A 63 -9.36 -7.52 -4.15
C SER A 63 -9.65 -8.20 -2.81
N PRO A 64 -9.48 -9.53 -2.66
CA PRO A 64 -9.68 -10.19 -1.37
C PRO A 64 -8.77 -9.63 -0.27
N THR A 65 -7.48 -9.41 -0.55
CA THR A 65 -6.56 -8.83 0.44
C THR A 65 -6.91 -7.38 0.77
N ARG A 66 -7.28 -6.57 -0.23
CA ARG A 66 -7.72 -5.17 -0.02
C ARG A 66 -8.94 -5.11 0.91
N ALA A 67 -9.89 -6.04 0.74
CA ALA A 67 -11.02 -6.18 1.65
C ALA A 67 -10.58 -6.53 3.09
N THR A 68 -9.58 -7.40 3.26
CA THR A 68 -9.06 -7.74 4.62
C THR A 68 -8.38 -6.56 5.30
N VAL A 69 -7.64 -5.73 4.56
CA VAL A 69 -7.02 -4.50 5.09
C VAL A 69 -8.08 -3.53 5.59
N LEU A 70 -9.14 -3.30 4.80
CA LEU A 70 -10.17 -2.33 5.16
C LEU A 70 -11.05 -2.79 6.32
N THR A 71 -11.31 -4.09 6.45
CA THR A 71 -12.32 -4.60 7.37
C THR A 71 -11.76 -5.33 8.60
N GLY A 72 -10.50 -5.78 8.55
CA GLY A 72 -9.93 -6.68 9.56
C GLY A 72 -10.57 -8.07 9.57
N ARG A 73 -11.34 -8.43 8.54
CA ARG A 73 -12.06 -9.70 8.41
C ARG A 73 -11.45 -10.53 7.30
N SER A 74 -11.56 -11.85 7.39
CA SER A 74 -11.15 -12.72 6.28
C SER A 74 -11.98 -12.40 5.03
N ASN A 75 -11.38 -12.57 3.88
CA ASN A 75 -12.02 -12.35 2.58
C ASN A 75 -13.31 -13.17 2.41
N ASP A 76 -13.34 -14.41 2.93
CA ASP A 76 -14.54 -15.25 2.90
C ASP A 76 -15.74 -14.63 3.63
N ARG A 77 -15.49 -13.95 4.74
CA ARG A 77 -16.53 -13.23 5.49
C ARG A 77 -17.00 -11.96 4.80
N THR A 78 -16.10 -11.26 4.11
CA THR A 78 -16.46 -10.04 3.36
C THR A 78 -17.20 -10.35 2.05
N GLY A 79 -17.12 -11.59 1.56
CA GLY A 79 -17.71 -12.00 0.28
C GLY A 79 -16.86 -11.62 -0.94
N VAL A 80 -15.63 -11.13 -0.72
CA VAL A 80 -14.68 -10.80 -1.80
C VAL A 80 -13.78 -12.02 -2.02
N PHE A 81 -14.22 -12.94 -2.89
CA PHE A 81 -13.56 -14.24 -3.10
C PHE A 81 -12.48 -14.21 -4.17
N SER A 82 -12.53 -13.24 -5.09
CA SER A 82 -11.58 -13.11 -6.20
C SER A 82 -11.41 -11.65 -6.59
N HIS A 83 -10.45 -11.36 -7.47
CA HIS A 83 -10.29 -10.01 -8.03
C HIS A 83 -11.54 -9.59 -8.80
N GLY A 84 -11.89 -8.31 -8.73
CA GLY A 84 -13.07 -7.73 -9.35
C GLY A 84 -14.38 -8.07 -8.65
N TYR A 85 -14.37 -8.55 -7.40
CA TYR A 85 -15.57 -8.60 -6.56
C TYR A 85 -15.73 -7.29 -5.81
N ALA A 86 -16.97 -6.79 -5.73
CA ALA A 86 -17.30 -5.61 -4.94
C ALA A 86 -17.24 -5.94 -3.44
N LEU A 87 -16.71 -5.01 -2.64
CA LEU A 87 -16.88 -5.06 -1.20
C LEU A 87 -18.34 -4.73 -0.85
N ARG A 88 -18.97 -5.54 0.00
CA ARG A 88 -20.36 -5.33 0.38
C ARG A 88 -20.53 -4.02 1.16
N LEU A 89 -21.56 -3.22 0.85
CA LEU A 89 -21.82 -1.92 1.48
C LEU A 89 -22.08 -1.99 2.99
N GLN A 90 -22.51 -3.14 3.52
CA GLN A 90 -22.71 -3.35 4.96
C GLN A 90 -21.41 -3.56 5.74
N GLU A 91 -20.27 -3.80 5.08
CA GLU A 91 -19.00 -3.97 5.75
C GLU A 91 -18.56 -2.66 6.43
N LYS A 92 -18.02 -2.79 7.64
CA LYS A 92 -17.48 -1.64 8.38
C LYS A 92 -15.99 -1.54 8.12
N THR A 93 -15.58 -0.40 7.61
CA THR A 93 -14.20 -0.17 7.21
C THR A 93 -13.41 0.60 8.27
N LEU A 94 -12.09 0.47 8.19
CA LEU A 94 -11.17 1.25 9.02
C LEU A 94 -11.33 2.76 8.76
N ALA A 95 -11.56 3.16 7.51
CA ALA A 95 -11.80 4.56 7.17
C ALA A 95 -13.05 5.11 7.86
N GLU A 96 -14.19 4.39 7.82
CA GLU A 96 -15.40 4.78 8.56
C GLU A 96 -15.17 4.87 10.07
N ALA A 97 -14.44 3.91 10.64
CA ALA A 97 -14.16 3.88 12.07
C ALA A 97 -13.31 5.08 12.50
N LEU A 98 -12.26 5.39 11.73
CA LEU A 98 -11.38 6.52 11.99
C LEU A 98 -12.06 7.87 11.73
N LYS A 99 -12.87 7.98 10.66
CA LYS A 99 -13.69 9.16 10.36
C LYS A 99 -14.60 9.53 11.53
N LYS A 100 -15.28 8.53 12.14
CA LYS A 100 -16.10 8.71 13.37
C LYS A 100 -15.29 9.22 14.57
N LYS A 101 -13.99 9.03 14.56
CA LYS A 101 -13.06 9.53 15.56
C LYS A 101 -12.42 10.87 15.19
N GLY A 102 -12.89 11.52 14.12
CA GLY A 102 -12.45 12.85 13.70
C GLY A 102 -11.22 12.86 12.79
N TYR A 103 -10.84 11.71 12.23
CA TYR A 103 -9.80 11.67 11.21
C TYR A 103 -10.30 12.22 9.88
N LYS A 104 -9.43 12.92 9.14
CA LYS A 104 -9.60 13.19 7.72
C LYS A 104 -9.10 11.98 6.94
N THR A 105 -9.92 11.46 6.05
CA THR A 105 -9.65 10.17 5.39
C THR A 105 -9.45 10.35 3.89
N ALA A 106 -8.42 9.72 3.31
CA ALA A 106 -8.19 9.76 1.88
C ALA A 106 -7.65 8.45 1.30
N HIS A 107 -7.97 8.20 0.02
CA HIS A 107 -7.50 7.05 -0.74
C HIS A 107 -6.84 7.50 -2.04
N PHE A 108 -5.66 6.93 -2.33
CA PHE A 108 -4.90 7.21 -3.55
C PHE A 108 -4.48 5.90 -4.22
N GLY A 109 -4.77 5.79 -5.52
CA GLY A 109 -4.33 4.67 -6.36
C GLY A 109 -5.41 3.61 -6.63
N LYS A 110 -5.00 2.34 -6.67
CA LYS A 110 -5.84 1.21 -7.04
C LYS A 110 -6.90 0.92 -5.99
N TRP A 111 -8.19 0.98 -6.39
CA TRP A 111 -9.30 0.64 -5.50
C TRP A 111 -9.66 -0.85 -5.52
N HIS A 112 -10.02 -1.36 -6.68
CA HIS A 112 -10.32 -2.77 -7.00
C HIS A 112 -11.37 -3.46 -6.09
N LEU A 113 -12.30 -2.68 -5.52
CA LEU A 113 -13.38 -3.16 -4.64
C LEU A 113 -14.79 -2.72 -5.11
N ASN A 114 -14.90 -2.24 -6.35
CA ASN A 114 -16.14 -1.76 -6.94
C ASN A 114 -16.82 -2.73 -7.92
N GLY A 115 -16.38 -3.97 -7.98
CA GLY A 115 -17.00 -4.99 -8.82
C GLY A 115 -16.57 -4.99 -10.29
N LEU A 116 -15.62 -4.13 -10.66
CA LEU A 116 -15.08 -4.03 -12.02
C LEU A 116 -13.69 -4.70 -12.11
N LYS A 117 -13.32 -5.16 -13.30
CA LYS A 117 -12.08 -5.93 -13.54
C LYS A 117 -11.14 -5.26 -14.52
N GLY A 118 -11.64 -4.36 -15.34
CA GLY A 118 -10.82 -3.76 -16.41
C GLY A 118 -9.62 -2.98 -15.90
N PRO A 119 -8.52 -2.96 -16.69
CA PRO A 119 -7.35 -2.14 -16.38
C PRO A 119 -7.69 -0.66 -16.49
N GLY A 120 -7.11 0.17 -15.62
CA GLY A 120 -7.19 1.62 -15.70
C GLY A 120 -8.60 2.21 -15.78
N VAL A 121 -9.65 1.45 -15.38
CA VAL A 121 -11.03 1.94 -15.47
C VAL A 121 -11.27 2.99 -14.40
N PRO A 122 -11.56 4.25 -14.78
CA PRO A 122 -11.88 5.30 -13.84
C PRO A 122 -13.15 4.97 -13.04
N ILE A 123 -13.17 5.39 -11.77
CA ILE A 123 -14.34 5.22 -10.91
C ILE A 123 -15.30 6.37 -11.18
N LEU A 124 -16.55 6.03 -11.50
CA LEU A 124 -17.58 7.03 -11.77
C LEU A 124 -18.03 7.74 -10.50
N LYS A 125 -18.53 8.96 -10.65
CA LYS A 125 -19.06 9.75 -9.53
C LYS A 125 -20.19 9.05 -8.79
N ASP A 126 -21.05 8.36 -9.54
CA ASP A 126 -22.24 7.68 -9.02
C ASP A 126 -21.97 6.17 -8.78
N ASP A 127 -20.71 5.74 -8.68
CA ASP A 127 -20.37 4.36 -8.33
C ASP A 127 -20.65 4.14 -6.84
N ASP A 128 -21.69 3.36 -6.54
CA ASP A 128 -22.09 3.01 -5.16
C ASP A 128 -20.99 2.32 -4.36
N HIS A 129 -19.98 1.78 -5.06
CA HIS A 129 -18.83 1.11 -4.44
C HIS A 129 -17.52 1.93 -4.61
N SER A 130 -17.63 3.24 -4.78
CA SER A 130 -16.49 4.15 -4.75
C SER A 130 -15.82 4.21 -3.38
N PRO A 131 -14.59 4.70 -3.24
CA PRO A 131 -13.95 4.88 -1.93
C PRO A 131 -14.78 5.73 -0.95
N GLU A 132 -15.56 6.71 -1.44
CA GLU A 132 -16.45 7.55 -0.63
C GLU A 132 -17.47 6.72 0.15
N SER A 133 -18.08 5.71 -0.48
CA SER A 133 -19.05 4.81 0.14
C SER A 133 -18.48 3.99 1.30
N PHE A 134 -17.16 3.90 1.38
CA PHE A 134 -16.44 3.17 2.42
C PHE A 134 -15.69 4.07 3.40
N GLY A 135 -16.05 5.36 3.45
CA GLY A 135 -15.63 6.29 4.50
C GLY A 135 -14.45 7.19 4.17
N PHE A 136 -14.04 7.28 2.91
CA PHE A 136 -13.00 8.23 2.48
C PHE A 136 -13.61 9.58 2.13
N ASP A 137 -13.10 10.67 2.74
CA ASP A 137 -13.52 12.05 2.48
C ASP A 137 -13.00 12.59 1.15
N TYR A 138 -11.88 12.04 0.68
CA TYR A 138 -11.22 12.43 -0.54
C TYR A 138 -10.55 11.23 -1.20
N TRP A 139 -10.53 11.19 -2.53
CA TRP A 139 -9.85 10.13 -3.24
C TRP A 139 -9.44 10.55 -4.65
N ILE A 140 -8.29 10.01 -5.08
CA ILE A 140 -7.83 9.96 -6.47
C ILE A 140 -7.50 8.51 -6.75
N SER A 141 -8.35 7.84 -7.52
CA SER A 141 -8.30 6.39 -7.61
C SER A 141 -8.68 5.89 -9.00
N THR A 142 -8.28 4.67 -9.28
CA THR A 142 -8.74 3.90 -10.42
C THR A 142 -9.18 2.52 -9.96
N THR A 143 -9.96 1.82 -10.78
CA THR A 143 -10.50 0.52 -10.42
C THR A 143 -9.41 -0.52 -10.22
N ASN A 144 -8.51 -0.67 -11.22
CA ASN A 144 -7.49 -1.71 -11.24
C ASN A 144 -6.10 -1.09 -11.45
N PHE A 145 -5.15 -1.86 -12.00
CA PHE A 145 -3.78 -1.40 -12.22
C PHE A 145 -3.71 -0.18 -13.16
N PHE A 146 -2.64 0.55 -13.03
CA PHE A 146 -2.33 1.77 -13.78
C PHE A 146 -0.81 1.99 -13.76
N ASP A 147 -0.28 2.49 -14.88
CA ASP A 147 1.15 2.61 -15.10
C ASP A 147 1.55 4.07 -15.43
N LEU A 148 2.41 4.23 -16.43
CA LEU A 148 2.82 5.54 -16.89
C LEU A 148 1.64 6.34 -17.48
N ASN A 149 1.58 7.61 -17.12
CA ASN A 149 0.59 8.56 -17.62
C ASN A 149 -0.87 8.12 -17.41
N PRO A 150 -1.25 7.68 -16.21
CA PRO A 150 -2.57 7.11 -15.98
C PRO A 150 -3.69 8.15 -16.07
N MET A 151 -4.85 7.72 -16.55
CA MET A 151 -6.12 8.39 -16.29
C MET A 151 -6.68 7.86 -14.97
N MET A 152 -7.03 8.77 -14.06
CA MET A 152 -7.61 8.44 -12.76
C MET A 152 -8.85 9.27 -12.49
N SER A 153 -9.66 8.83 -11.54
CA SER A 153 -10.79 9.61 -11.04
C SER A 153 -10.43 10.34 -9.76
N GLN A 154 -10.60 11.64 -9.75
CA GLN A 154 -10.60 12.47 -8.55
C GLN A 154 -12.03 12.76 -8.15
N MET A 155 -12.54 12.10 -7.11
CA MET A 155 -13.94 12.27 -6.66
C MET A 155 -14.98 12.09 -7.79
N GLY A 156 -14.66 11.20 -8.76
CA GLY A 156 -15.51 10.95 -9.93
C GLY A 156 -15.24 11.82 -11.17
N GLU A 157 -14.38 12.81 -11.07
CA GLU A 157 -13.91 13.59 -12.21
C GLU A 157 -12.64 12.98 -12.81
N PHE A 158 -12.59 12.79 -14.13
CA PHE A 158 -11.48 12.12 -14.80
C PHE A 158 -10.33 13.10 -15.05
N ILE A 159 -9.12 12.68 -14.68
CA ILE A 159 -7.90 13.47 -14.83
C ILE A 159 -6.82 12.61 -15.47
N ASP A 160 -6.21 13.16 -16.54
CA ASP A 160 -5.03 12.60 -17.17
C ASP A 160 -3.77 13.08 -16.45
N PHE A 161 -3.04 12.15 -15.87
CA PHE A 161 -1.75 12.42 -15.24
C PHE A 161 -0.58 12.14 -16.20
N LYS A 162 0.59 12.70 -15.90
CA LYS A 162 1.84 12.46 -16.63
C LYS A 162 2.93 12.04 -15.66
N GLY A 163 3.64 10.95 -16.00
CA GLY A 163 4.72 10.38 -15.20
C GLY A 163 4.41 9.01 -14.63
N SER A 164 5.23 8.56 -13.69
CA SER A 164 5.08 7.29 -12.99
C SER A 164 3.87 7.32 -12.05
N SER A 165 3.09 6.25 -12.06
CA SER A 165 1.92 6.10 -11.17
C SER A 165 2.27 6.23 -9.70
N SER A 166 3.35 5.61 -9.24
CA SER A 166 3.83 5.68 -7.85
C SER A 166 4.14 7.12 -7.41
N GLU A 167 4.82 7.88 -8.28
CA GLU A 167 5.14 9.29 -7.99
C GLU A 167 3.89 10.16 -7.96
N ILE A 168 2.95 9.93 -8.86
CA ILE A 168 1.69 10.67 -8.95
C ILE A 168 0.89 10.50 -7.67
N ILE A 169 0.60 9.27 -7.25
CA ILE A 169 -0.26 9.01 -6.08
C ILE A 169 0.38 9.48 -4.78
N VAL A 170 1.72 9.37 -4.66
CA VAL A 170 2.44 9.92 -3.51
C VAL A 170 2.38 11.45 -3.51
N ASN A 171 2.64 12.11 -4.63
CA ASN A 171 2.58 13.56 -4.72
C ASN A 171 1.18 14.10 -4.43
N GLU A 172 0.12 13.46 -4.95
CA GLU A 172 -1.26 13.85 -4.64
C GLU A 172 -1.61 13.61 -3.17
N SER A 173 -1.12 12.52 -2.56
CA SER A 173 -1.28 12.30 -1.12
C SER A 173 -0.58 13.37 -0.28
N LEU A 174 0.58 13.83 -0.71
CA LEU A 174 1.33 14.91 -0.05
C LEU A 174 0.61 16.26 -0.16
N LYS A 175 0.01 16.59 -1.30
CA LYS A 175 -0.84 17.80 -1.44
C LYS A 175 -2.02 17.74 -0.46
N PHE A 176 -2.65 16.59 -0.31
CA PHE A 176 -3.71 16.41 0.68
C PHE A 176 -3.20 16.61 2.11
N ILE A 177 -2.06 16.01 2.48
CA ILE A 177 -1.44 16.17 3.80
C ILE A 177 -1.14 17.65 4.08
N GLU A 178 -0.53 18.37 3.15
CA GLU A 178 -0.22 19.80 3.30
C GLU A 178 -1.48 20.63 3.55
N LYS A 179 -2.54 20.35 2.80
CA LYS A 179 -3.82 21.05 2.95
C LYS A 179 -4.45 20.87 4.32
N ILE A 180 -4.38 19.64 4.88
CA ILE A 180 -5.00 19.33 6.18
C ILE A 180 -4.07 19.58 7.36
N HIS A 181 -2.77 19.66 7.16
CA HIS A 181 -1.78 19.87 8.22
C HIS A 181 -2.08 21.12 9.06
N SER A 182 -2.52 22.20 8.41
CA SER A 182 -2.90 23.45 9.07
C SER A 182 -4.13 23.34 9.97
N SER A 183 -4.97 22.33 9.80
CA SER A 183 -6.18 22.11 10.61
C SER A 183 -5.93 21.34 11.90
N GLU A 184 -4.70 20.89 12.14
CA GLU A 184 -4.34 20.03 13.28
C GLU A 184 -5.15 18.72 13.42
N SER A 185 -5.99 18.40 12.46
CA SER A 185 -6.77 17.16 12.45
C SER A 185 -5.87 15.96 12.14
N PRO A 186 -6.04 14.83 12.85
CA PRO A 186 -5.36 13.61 12.47
C PRO A 186 -5.87 13.13 11.11
N PHE A 187 -5.01 12.45 10.36
CA PHE A 187 -5.40 11.90 9.06
C PHE A 187 -5.15 10.39 8.98
N PHE A 188 -5.96 9.75 8.15
CA PHE A 188 -5.82 8.39 7.70
C PHE A 188 -5.76 8.37 6.18
N ILE A 189 -4.65 7.89 5.65
CA ILE A 189 -4.41 7.85 4.21
C ILE A 189 -4.06 6.42 3.80
N ILE A 190 -4.69 5.98 2.73
CA ILE A 190 -4.31 4.77 2.02
C ILE A 190 -3.65 5.17 0.69
N ILE A 191 -2.46 4.63 0.44
CA ILE A 191 -1.74 4.71 -0.83
C ILE A 191 -1.60 3.29 -1.35
N TRP A 192 -2.48 2.90 -2.27
CA TRP A 192 -2.44 1.60 -2.93
C TRP A 192 -1.85 1.75 -4.32
N ASP A 193 -0.58 1.39 -4.44
CA ASP A 193 0.13 1.46 -5.70
C ASP A 193 -0.39 0.42 -6.70
N GLY A 194 -0.22 0.71 -7.99
CA GLY A 194 -0.49 -0.23 -9.06
C GLY A 194 0.72 -1.09 -9.42
N SER A 195 1.90 -0.67 -9.00
CA SER A 195 3.17 -1.34 -9.35
C SER A 195 3.55 -2.42 -8.32
N PRO A 196 4.23 -3.48 -8.75
CA PRO A 196 4.59 -3.84 -10.11
C PRO A 196 3.62 -4.88 -10.74
N HIS A 197 2.36 -4.50 -10.98
CA HIS A 197 1.36 -5.35 -11.65
C HIS A 197 1.54 -5.29 -13.18
N ASP A 198 1.34 -6.43 -13.87
CA ASP A 198 1.34 -6.45 -15.33
C ASP A 198 0.14 -5.67 -15.95
N PRO A 199 0.30 -5.05 -17.15
CA PRO A 199 1.52 -4.93 -17.96
C PRO A 199 2.53 -3.96 -17.32
N PHE A 200 3.81 -4.31 -17.36
CA PHE A 200 4.86 -3.50 -16.74
C PHE A 200 5.30 -2.36 -17.65
N LEU A 201 5.28 -1.13 -17.14
CA LEU A 201 5.72 0.08 -17.85
C LEU A 201 6.49 1.00 -16.92
N ALA A 202 7.80 1.05 -17.09
CA ALA A 202 8.66 1.98 -16.37
C ALA A 202 9.27 3.05 -17.29
N SER A 203 9.75 4.14 -16.71
CA SER A 203 10.51 5.15 -17.45
C SER A 203 11.85 4.60 -17.94
N GLU A 204 12.37 5.14 -19.03
CA GLU A 204 13.69 4.76 -19.54
C GLU A 204 14.80 4.97 -18.50
N GLU A 205 14.69 6.01 -17.67
CA GLU A 205 15.62 6.28 -16.58
C GLU A 205 15.61 5.16 -15.54
N ASP A 206 14.44 4.69 -15.14
CA ASP A 206 14.28 3.65 -14.11
C ASP A 206 14.72 2.26 -14.62
N LYS A 207 14.60 2.00 -15.92
CA LYS A 207 15.06 0.76 -16.57
C LYS A 207 16.57 0.70 -16.78
N GLU A 208 17.27 1.85 -16.81
CA GLU A 208 18.68 1.96 -17.20
C GLU A 208 19.60 0.95 -16.51
N GLN A 209 19.40 0.76 -15.20
CA GLN A 209 20.24 -0.16 -14.41
C GLN A 209 19.96 -1.65 -14.70
N PHE A 210 18.91 -1.97 -15.46
CA PHE A 210 18.48 -3.35 -15.77
C PHE A 210 18.63 -3.73 -17.24
N LYS A 211 19.40 -2.98 -18.03
CA LYS A 211 19.61 -3.19 -19.47
C LYS A 211 20.09 -4.59 -19.89
N SER A 212 20.68 -5.36 -18.97
CA SER A 212 21.12 -6.72 -19.22
C SER A 212 19.99 -7.76 -19.15
N LEU A 213 18.81 -7.37 -18.72
CA LEU A 213 17.64 -8.23 -18.62
C LEU A 213 16.76 -8.11 -19.88
N ASP A 214 15.78 -9.01 -20.00
CA ASP A 214 14.71 -8.87 -20.98
C ASP A 214 13.84 -7.63 -20.67
N GLU A 215 13.08 -7.16 -21.66
CA GLU A 215 12.33 -5.90 -21.57
C GLU A 215 11.24 -5.94 -20.47
N GLU A 216 10.60 -7.10 -20.28
CA GLU A 216 9.57 -7.27 -19.25
C GLU A 216 10.16 -7.14 -17.85
N SER A 217 11.29 -7.80 -17.60
CA SER A 217 12.04 -7.69 -16.34
C SER A 217 12.59 -6.27 -16.10
N GLN A 218 13.05 -5.59 -17.17
CA GLN A 218 13.49 -4.18 -17.06
C GLN A 218 12.35 -3.27 -16.59
N ASN A 219 11.18 -3.38 -17.19
CA ASN A 219 10.01 -2.60 -16.82
C ASN A 219 9.56 -2.91 -15.39
N HIS A 220 9.42 -4.19 -15.05
CA HIS A 220 9.02 -4.64 -13.71
C HIS A 220 9.91 -4.08 -12.59
N TYR A 221 11.24 -4.19 -12.75
CA TYR A 221 12.16 -3.63 -11.74
C TYR A 221 12.24 -2.12 -11.79
N GLY A 222 12.07 -1.51 -12.95
CA GLY A 222 11.99 -0.06 -13.10
C GLY A 222 10.81 0.55 -12.32
N GLU A 223 9.66 -0.10 -12.32
CA GLU A 223 8.51 0.30 -11.50
C GLU A 223 8.83 0.25 -10.00
N LEU A 224 9.50 -0.81 -9.53
CA LEU A 224 9.90 -0.92 -8.13
C LEU A 224 10.93 0.14 -7.71
N VAL A 225 11.79 0.59 -8.64
CA VAL A 225 12.70 1.72 -8.41
C VAL A 225 11.92 3.03 -8.24
N ALA A 226 10.95 3.29 -9.11
CA ALA A 226 10.09 4.47 -9.02
C ALA A 226 9.27 4.47 -7.71
N PHE A 227 8.73 3.30 -7.34
CA PHE A 227 8.03 3.12 -6.07
C PHE A 227 8.94 3.40 -4.87
N ASP A 228 10.13 2.79 -4.80
CA ASP A 228 11.06 3.03 -3.68
C ASP A 228 11.46 4.51 -3.57
N ARG A 229 11.70 5.18 -4.70
CA ARG A 229 11.97 6.62 -4.75
C ARG A 229 10.79 7.42 -4.17
N SER A 230 9.56 7.05 -4.49
CA SER A 230 8.35 7.69 -3.99
C SER A 230 8.20 7.56 -2.48
N ILE A 231 8.56 6.40 -1.91
CA ILE A 231 8.62 6.20 -0.45
C ILE A 231 9.64 7.15 0.19
N GLY A 232 10.78 7.38 -0.47
CA GLY A 232 11.77 8.37 -0.02
C GLY A 232 11.22 9.79 0.03
N VAL A 233 10.49 10.19 -1.00
CA VAL A 233 9.82 11.51 -1.09
C VAL A 233 8.78 11.66 0.02
N LEU A 234 7.92 10.67 0.21
CA LEU A 234 6.89 10.68 1.26
C LEU A 234 7.53 10.83 2.65
N ARG A 235 8.48 9.96 2.98
CA ARG A 235 9.14 9.97 4.29
C ARG A 235 9.90 11.28 4.55
N LYS A 236 10.54 11.82 3.52
CA LYS A 236 11.21 13.13 3.64
C LYS A 236 10.21 14.23 3.95
N LYS A 237 9.09 14.30 3.23
CA LYS A 237 8.07 15.33 3.42
C LYS A 237 7.43 15.26 4.81
N ILE A 238 7.13 14.06 5.32
CA ILE A 238 6.60 13.85 6.68
C ILE A 238 7.58 14.39 7.75
N ARG A 239 8.90 14.23 7.54
CA ARG A 239 9.93 14.83 8.41
C ARG A 239 9.98 16.35 8.27
N ASP A 240 9.98 16.86 7.05
CA ASP A 240 10.04 18.31 6.76
C ASP A 240 8.86 19.07 7.37
N LEU A 241 7.68 18.42 7.43
CA LEU A 241 6.48 18.96 8.11
C LEU A 241 6.53 18.83 9.65
N GLY A 242 7.55 18.18 10.21
CA GLY A 242 7.71 18.00 11.65
C GLY A 242 6.68 17.04 12.28
N ILE A 243 6.06 16.17 11.49
CA ILE A 243 4.99 15.25 11.96
C ILE A 243 5.41 13.79 12.05
N SER A 244 6.67 13.46 11.77
CA SER A 244 7.16 12.07 11.74
C SER A 244 6.98 11.34 13.07
N GLU A 245 7.19 12.02 14.20
CA GLU A 245 7.02 11.43 15.54
C GLU A 245 5.57 11.04 15.85
N ASN A 246 4.60 11.69 15.22
CA ASN A 246 3.16 11.42 15.40
C ASN A 246 2.54 10.76 14.16
N THR A 247 3.32 10.10 13.33
CA THR A 247 2.83 9.44 12.11
C THR A 247 3.28 7.98 12.07
N LEU A 248 2.30 7.09 12.00
CA LEU A 248 2.51 5.68 11.70
C LEU A 248 2.48 5.50 10.18
N ILE A 249 3.54 4.93 9.61
CA ILE A 249 3.61 4.50 8.21
C ILE A 249 3.72 2.97 8.22
N TRP A 250 2.75 2.28 7.58
CA TRP A 250 2.76 0.84 7.43
C TRP A 250 2.80 0.46 5.96
N PHE A 251 3.85 -0.19 5.55
CA PHE A 251 4.05 -0.71 4.20
C PHE A 251 3.84 -2.22 4.15
N CYS A 252 3.17 -2.71 3.11
CA CYS A 252 3.12 -4.13 2.73
C CYS A 252 2.82 -4.29 1.23
N SER A 253 2.75 -5.53 0.72
CA SER A 253 2.17 -5.86 -0.58
C SER A 253 0.81 -6.54 -0.39
N ASP A 254 -0.02 -6.56 -1.44
CA ASP A 254 -1.37 -7.15 -1.40
C ASP A 254 -1.38 -8.66 -1.60
N ASN A 255 -0.41 -9.21 -2.30
CA ASN A 255 -0.18 -10.65 -2.45
C ASN A 255 1.28 -10.91 -2.87
N GLY A 256 1.66 -12.16 -2.96
CA GLY A 256 2.98 -12.55 -3.42
C GLY A 256 3.24 -12.22 -4.88
N GLY A 257 4.50 -12.31 -5.29
CA GLY A 257 4.97 -11.96 -6.61
C GLY A 257 4.43 -12.87 -7.73
N LEU A 258 4.54 -12.39 -8.95
CA LEU A 258 4.06 -13.06 -10.15
C LEU A 258 4.96 -14.22 -10.58
N ASP A 259 4.35 -15.25 -11.20
CA ASP A 259 5.02 -16.30 -11.98
C ASP A 259 4.99 -15.89 -13.46
N SER A 260 5.72 -14.84 -13.80
CA SER A 260 5.67 -14.21 -15.12
C SER A 260 7.00 -14.28 -15.90
N GLY A 261 7.91 -15.14 -15.48
CA GLY A 261 9.22 -15.23 -16.13
C GLY A 261 10.19 -14.10 -15.74
N ILE A 262 9.79 -13.19 -14.88
CA ILE A 262 10.66 -12.11 -14.37
C ILE A 262 11.94 -12.68 -13.76
N SER A 263 13.07 -12.20 -14.22
CA SER A 263 14.40 -12.69 -13.80
C SER A 263 15.16 -11.59 -13.05
N PRO A 264 15.76 -11.90 -11.89
CA PRO A 264 15.60 -13.12 -11.07
C PRO A 264 14.21 -13.19 -10.41
N SER A 265 13.84 -14.35 -9.85
CA SER A 265 12.50 -14.63 -9.28
C SER A 265 11.93 -13.52 -8.39
N THR A 266 10.63 -13.30 -8.50
CA THR A 266 9.87 -12.30 -7.71
C THR A 266 9.69 -12.68 -6.25
N VAL A 267 9.73 -13.98 -5.89
CA VAL A 267 9.34 -14.49 -4.56
C VAL A 267 10.52 -14.85 -3.65
N GLY A 268 11.77 -14.57 -4.06
CA GLY A 268 12.95 -14.79 -3.21
C GLY A 268 13.18 -16.26 -2.81
N GLY A 269 12.84 -17.21 -3.69
CA GLY A 269 13.00 -18.66 -3.48
C GLY A 269 11.90 -19.31 -2.63
N LEU A 270 10.85 -18.60 -2.25
CA LEU A 270 9.67 -19.18 -1.63
C LEU A 270 8.88 -20.03 -2.64
N LYS A 271 8.19 -21.06 -2.15
CA LYS A 271 7.37 -21.94 -2.99
C LYS A 271 6.07 -21.23 -3.41
N GLY A 272 5.72 -21.33 -4.69
CA GLY A 272 4.49 -20.76 -5.26
C GLY A 272 4.60 -19.25 -5.53
N PHE A 273 3.54 -18.70 -6.11
CA PHE A 273 3.43 -17.33 -6.60
C PHE A 273 2.01 -16.82 -6.33
N LYS A 274 1.67 -15.61 -6.75
CA LYS A 274 0.30 -15.06 -6.81
C LYS A 274 -0.70 -16.15 -7.19
N SER A 275 -1.88 -16.13 -6.63
CA SER A 275 -2.95 -17.13 -6.80
C SER A 275 -2.71 -18.48 -6.14
N SER A 276 -1.56 -18.71 -5.48
CA SER A 276 -1.28 -19.94 -4.74
C SER A 276 -1.30 -19.71 -3.23
N MET A 277 -1.75 -20.75 -2.47
CA MET A 277 -1.78 -20.71 -1.00
C MET A 277 -0.43 -21.05 -0.36
N TRP A 278 0.66 -21.09 -1.13
CA TRP A 278 2.00 -21.29 -0.64
C TRP A 278 2.64 -19.98 -0.16
N GLU A 279 3.79 -20.09 0.52
CA GLU A 279 4.54 -18.95 1.06
C GLU A 279 4.79 -17.87 -0.02
N GLY A 280 5.14 -18.24 -1.25
CA GLY A 280 5.38 -17.28 -2.34
C GLY A 280 4.14 -16.52 -2.81
N GLY A 281 2.93 -17.04 -2.55
CA GLY A 281 1.68 -16.36 -2.88
C GLY A 281 1.11 -15.52 -1.72
N LEU A 282 1.44 -15.85 -0.48
CA LEU A 282 0.84 -15.23 0.70
C LEU A 282 1.82 -14.38 1.51
N ARG A 283 3.10 -14.78 1.60
CA ARG A 283 4.10 -14.03 2.37
C ARG A 283 4.57 -12.83 1.57
N VAL A 284 4.46 -11.66 2.19
CA VAL A 284 4.74 -10.38 1.55
C VAL A 284 5.70 -9.53 2.39
N PRO A 285 6.42 -8.58 1.80
CA PRO A 285 7.23 -7.64 2.56
C PRO A 285 6.33 -6.77 3.44
N SER A 286 6.78 -6.47 4.66
CA SER A 286 6.06 -5.52 5.51
C SER A 286 6.97 -4.83 6.51
N ILE A 287 6.75 -3.52 6.67
CA ILE A 287 7.50 -2.66 7.59
C ILE A 287 6.52 -1.67 8.24
N ILE A 288 6.71 -1.43 9.55
CA ILE A 288 6.01 -0.37 10.26
C ILE A 288 7.04 0.64 10.79
N GLU A 289 6.91 1.89 10.43
CA GLU A 289 7.73 2.99 10.94
C GLU A 289 6.86 3.96 11.74
N TRP A 290 7.23 4.19 12.99
CA TRP A 290 6.62 5.19 13.87
C TRP A 290 7.66 5.58 14.93
N PRO A 291 8.47 6.59 14.69
CA PRO A 291 9.69 6.86 15.47
C PRO A 291 9.46 7.00 16.98
N SER A 292 8.39 7.68 17.42
CA SER A 292 8.11 7.87 18.86
C SER A 292 7.62 6.61 19.57
N MET A 293 7.14 5.60 18.84
CA MET A 293 6.47 4.42 19.41
C MET A 293 7.18 3.11 19.14
N ILE A 294 7.88 3.02 18.02
CA ILE A 294 8.49 1.77 17.53
C ILE A 294 9.99 1.93 17.48
N LYS A 295 10.69 1.13 18.28
CA LYS A 295 12.15 1.00 18.18
C LYS A 295 12.52 0.07 17.02
N PRO A 296 13.61 0.32 16.31
CA PRO A 296 14.10 -0.55 15.24
C PRO A 296 14.19 -2.01 15.69
N LYS A 297 13.50 -2.91 14.98
CA LYS A 297 13.45 -4.33 15.31
C LYS A 297 13.06 -5.18 14.11
N LYS A 298 13.57 -6.42 14.07
CA LYS A 298 13.06 -7.50 13.22
C LYS A 298 12.24 -8.46 14.07
N THR A 299 11.17 -9.00 13.49
CA THR A 299 10.36 -10.02 14.17
C THR A 299 9.93 -11.12 13.20
N ASN A 300 9.93 -12.35 13.71
CA ASN A 300 9.36 -13.52 13.05
C ASN A 300 7.97 -13.88 13.60
N TYR A 301 7.35 -12.97 14.36
CA TYR A 301 5.97 -13.16 14.82
C TYR A 301 5.03 -13.12 13.61
N PRO A 302 4.20 -14.16 13.39
CA PRO A 302 3.28 -14.18 12.27
C PRO A 302 2.22 -13.09 12.43
N ALA A 303 2.03 -12.29 11.40
CA ALA A 303 0.98 -11.29 11.31
C ALA A 303 0.43 -11.25 9.88
N SER A 304 -0.71 -10.64 9.69
CA SER A 304 -1.40 -10.59 8.41
C SER A 304 -2.06 -9.24 8.15
N THR A 305 -2.55 -9.04 6.95
CA THR A 305 -3.30 -7.83 6.58
C THR A 305 -4.58 -7.65 7.41
N MET A 306 -5.15 -8.72 7.98
CA MET A 306 -6.29 -8.63 8.90
C MET A 306 -5.93 -7.97 10.24
N ASP A 307 -4.65 -7.98 10.63
CA ASP A 307 -4.19 -7.37 11.88
C ASP A 307 -4.06 -5.84 11.78
N ILE A 308 -4.09 -5.28 10.55
CA ILE A 308 -3.97 -3.83 10.33
C ILE A 308 -5.12 -3.08 11.00
N PHE A 309 -6.36 -3.50 10.76
CA PHE A 309 -7.55 -2.85 11.29
C PHE A 309 -7.55 -2.79 12.83
N PRO A 310 -7.48 -3.92 13.59
CA PRO A 310 -7.49 -3.87 15.04
C PRO A 310 -6.27 -3.15 15.62
N THR A 311 -5.11 -3.24 14.97
CA THR A 311 -3.90 -2.53 15.40
C THR A 311 -4.10 -1.02 15.30
N CYS A 312 -4.57 -0.50 14.15
CA CYS A 312 -4.84 0.92 13.99
C CYS A 312 -5.92 1.42 14.95
N GLN A 313 -6.96 0.63 15.20
CA GLN A 313 -8.00 0.97 16.19
C GLN A 313 -7.46 1.06 17.62
N SER A 314 -6.45 0.31 17.98
CA SER A 314 -5.92 0.31 19.35
C SER A 314 -5.22 1.62 19.75
N PHE A 315 -4.94 2.50 18.78
CA PHE A 315 -4.27 3.79 19.02
C PHE A 315 -5.22 4.99 19.17
N ILE A 316 -6.56 4.77 19.14
CA ILE A 316 -7.55 5.86 19.06
C ILE A 316 -8.66 5.80 20.13
#